data_3a2a5315f71fe7b10e22cf0656a8a5aa
#
_entry.id   3a2a5315f71fe7b10e22cf0656a8a5aa
#
_cell.length_a   1.000
_cell.length_b   1.000
_cell.length_c   1.000
_cell.angle_alpha   90.00
_cell.angle_beta   90.00
_cell.angle_gamma   90.00
#
_symmetry.space_group_name_H-M   'P 1'
#
loop_
_entity.id
_entity.type
_entity.pdbx_description
1 polymer ?
#
loop_
_entity_poly.entity_id
_entity_poly.type
_entity_poly.pdbx_seq_one_letter_code
_entity_poly.pdbx_strand_id
1 'polypeptide(L)'
;LTVSKLTFHIVQLFEQDDALRDVQVVGDVSNWKRAASGHIYFRLKDEGATINAVMWKGNALAHGWLPREGDQVVAHGYVGVYAESGAYQLYANRLQPAGKGQLYAQFEALKERLRAAGLFDEARKRSVPAMPTRIGIVTSPDAAALRDILRVLSARWPLVDVLIFPTLVQGADAPPRIAAAIDAANRYAREVAPIDVLIIARGGGSIEDLWAFNDERVVYALAGSDIPTIAGVGHETDFTMVDFVADLRAPTPSAAAVAAVPARDDLLDQLQASIRALQQRAGIARGGARQRGRQRLQRGLGHALDAGDLVDRQRDGSAA
;
A
#
# COMPACT_ATOMS: atom_id res chain seq x y z
N LEU A 1 -63.52 -22.65 -1.58
CA LEU A 1 -62.43 -21.90 -2.26
C LEU A 1 -61.56 -22.89 -3.02
N THR A 2 -61.23 -22.63 -4.29
CA THR A 2 -60.18 -23.38 -4.99
C THR A 2 -58.79 -22.89 -4.57
N VAL A 3 -57.75 -23.71 -4.76
CA VAL A 3 -56.35 -23.30 -4.45
C VAL A 3 -55.99 -21.99 -5.16
N SER A 4 -56.32 -21.86 -6.45
CA SER A 4 -56.07 -20.66 -7.22
C SER A 4 -56.77 -19.42 -6.67
N LYS A 5 -58.02 -19.52 -6.19
CA LYS A 5 -58.74 -18.40 -5.57
C LYS A 5 -58.10 -17.99 -4.24
N LEU A 6 -57.62 -18.95 -3.45
CA LEU A 6 -56.91 -18.66 -2.22
C LEU A 6 -55.58 -17.99 -2.47
N THR A 7 -54.79 -18.52 -3.40
CA THR A 7 -53.50 -17.92 -3.80
C THR A 7 -53.69 -16.50 -4.32
N PHE A 8 -54.69 -16.27 -5.19
CA PHE A 8 -55.03 -14.94 -5.69
C PHE A 8 -55.36 -13.96 -4.55
N HIS A 9 -56.14 -14.39 -3.59
CA HIS A 9 -56.44 -13.54 -2.42
C HIS A 9 -55.20 -13.19 -1.61
N ILE A 10 -54.28 -14.16 -1.40
CA ILE A 10 -53.00 -13.92 -0.71
C ILE A 10 -52.12 -12.91 -1.50
N VAL A 11 -52.02 -13.07 -2.83
CA VAL A 11 -51.32 -12.16 -3.69
C VAL A 11 -51.84 -10.70 -3.52
N GLN A 12 -53.17 -10.55 -3.54
CA GLN A 12 -53.79 -9.25 -3.35
C GLN A 12 -53.46 -8.59 -1.99
N LEU A 13 -53.40 -9.40 -0.90
CA LEU A 13 -53.02 -8.90 0.41
C LEU A 13 -51.56 -8.41 0.44
N PHE A 14 -50.63 -9.13 -0.20
CA PHE A 14 -49.25 -8.69 -0.32
C PHE A 14 -49.11 -7.44 -1.19
N GLU A 15 -49.88 -7.32 -2.26
CA GLU A 15 -49.86 -6.15 -3.16
C GLU A 15 -50.47 -4.89 -2.51
N GLN A 16 -51.38 -5.05 -1.55
CA GLN A 16 -52.03 -3.96 -0.82
C GLN A 16 -51.23 -3.49 0.41
N ASP A 17 -50.26 -4.25 0.85
CA ASP A 17 -49.43 -3.90 2.01
C ASP A 17 -48.25 -3.03 1.57
N ASP A 18 -48.32 -1.77 1.92
CA ASP A 18 -47.27 -0.78 1.59
C ASP A 18 -45.91 -1.12 2.21
N ALA A 19 -45.89 -1.85 3.35
CA ALA A 19 -44.66 -2.29 3.99
C ALA A 19 -43.92 -3.37 3.18
N LEU A 20 -44.63 -4.11 2.31
CA LEU A 20 -44.04 -5.16 1.47
C LEU A 20 -43.63 -4.69 0.06
N ARG A 21 -44.08 -3.48 -0.34
CA ARG A 21 -43.79 -2.91 -1.67
C ARG A 21 -42.40 -2.32 -1.84
N ASP A 22 -41.82 -1.85 -0.76
CA ASP A 22 -40.47 -1.26 -0.76
C ASP A 22 -39.77 -1.67 0.53
N VAL A 23 -39.11 -2.81 0.49
CA VAL A 23 -38.42 -3.39 1.64
C VAL A 23 -36.93 -3.33 1.49
N GLN A 24 -36.25 -3.20 2.61
CA GLN A 24 -34.83 -3.39 2.75
C GLN A 24 -34.59 -4.57 3.66
N VAL A 25 -34.12 -5.69 3.10
CA VAL A 25 -33.89 -6.93 3.84
C VAL A 25 -32.38 -7.13 3.99
N VAL A 26 -31.92 -7.23 5.24
CA VAL A 26 -30.55 -7.56 5.56
C VAL A 26 -30.44 -9.08 5.78
N GLY A 27 -29.43 -9.70 5.18
CA GLY A 27 -29.16 -11.13 5.38
C GLY A 27 -27.92 -11.60 4.65
N ASP A 28 -27.48 -12.81 5.02
CA ASP A 28 -26.35 -13.46 4.36
C ASP A 28 -26.82 -14.17 3.09
N VAL A 29 -26.10 -13.97 2.01
CA VAL A 29 -26.38 -14.60 0.71
C VAL A 29 -26.03 -16.08 0.76
N SER A 30 -26.98 -16.91 0.32
CA SER A 30 -26.76 -18.34 0.16
C SER A 30 -27.44 -18.88 -1.09
N ASN A 31 -26.98 -20.03 -1.60
CA ASN A 31 -27.51 -20.66 -2.81
C ASN A 31 -27.51 -19.74 -4.07
N TRP A 32 -26.47 -18.94 -4.22
CA TRP A 32 -26.32 -18.01 -5.33
C TRP A 32 -26.19 -18.73 -6.67
N LYS A 33 -27.13 -18.52 -7.58
CA LYS A 33 -27.16 -19.15 -8.92
C LYS A 33 -27.57 -18.15 -9.97
N ARG A 34 -26.80 -18.07 -11.06
CA ARG A 34 -27.18 -17.34 -12.26
C ARG A 34 -27.76 -18.32 -13.28
N ALA A 35 -29.02 -18.14 -13.65
CA ALA A 35 -29.67 -18.95 -14.66
C ALA A 35 -29.17 -18.61 -16.07
N ALA A 36 -29.36 -19.51 -17.04
CA ALA A 36 -29.05 -19.27 -18.44
C ALA A 36 -29.82 -18.08 -19.03
N SER A 37 -31.01 -17.77 -18.50
CA SER A 37 -31.80 -16.59 -18.82
C SER A 37 -31.17 -15.26 -18.38
N GLY A 38 -30.15 -15.32 -17.51
CA GLY A 38 -29.48 -14.17 -16.92
C GLY A 38 -30.11 -13.66 -15.64
N HIS A 39 -31.21 -14.25 -15.16
CA HIS A 39 -31.77 -13.97 -13.84
C HIS A 39 -30.89 -14.60 -12.76
N ILE A 40 -30.87 -13.96 -11.59
CA ILE A 40 -30.12 -14.43 -10.44
C ILE A 40 -31.11 -14.90 -9.38
N TYR A 41 -30.91 -16.13 -8.89
CA TYR A 41 -31.67 -16.74 -7.80
C TYR A 41 -30.74 -16.95 -6.63
N PHE A 42 -31.17 -16.56 -5.43
CA PHE A 42 -30.40 -16.72 -4.21
C PHE A 42 -31.33 -16.82 -3.00
N ARG A 43 -30.76 -17.05 -1.82
CA ARG A 43 -31.47 -16.98 -0.54
C ARG A 43 -30.79 -15.94 0.32
N LEU A 44 -31.61 -15.20 1.06
CA LEU A 44 -31.14 -14.41 2.19
C LEU A 44 -31.51 -15.16 3.47
N LYS A 45 -30.55 -15.27 4.37
CA LYS A 45 -30.75 -15.92 5.67
C LYS A 45 -30.21 -15.02 6.78
N ASP A 46 -30.81 -15.12 7.96
CA ASP A 46 -30.30 -14.64 9.22
C ASP A 46 -30.31 -15.76 10.25
N GLU A 47 -30.16 -15.44 11.54
CA GLU A 47 -30.18 -16.45 12.63
C GLU A 47 -31.51 -17.15 12.78
N GLY A 48 -32.63 -16.53 12.37
CA GLY A 48 -33.99 -17.04 12.63
C GLY A 48 -34.77 -17.44 11.38
N ALA A 49 -34.41 -16.99 10.18
CA ALA A 49 -35.24 -17.15 8.99
C ALA A 49 -34.44 -17.24 7.68
N THR A 50 -35.13 -17.70 6.64
CA THR A 50 -34.62 -17.75 5.28
C THR A 50 -35.69 -17.33 4.30
N ILE A 51 -35.39 -16.43 3.35
CA ILE A 51 -36.27 -16.04 2.27
C ILE A 51 -35.62 -16.32 0.91
N ASN A 52 -36.40 -16.88 -0.03
CA ASN A 52 -35.93 -16.96 -1.42
C ASN A 52 -35.95 -15.58 -2.06
N ALA A 53 -34.95 -15.30 -2.90
CA ALA A 53 -34.84 -14.03 -3.60
C ALA A 53 -34.52 -14.22 -5.08
N VAL A 54 -35.04 -13.33 -5.90
CA VAL A 54 -34.78 -13.29 -7.34
C VAL A 54 -34.42 -11.87 -7.75
N MET A 55 -33.38 -11.73 -8.56
CA MET A 55 -33.02 -10.49 -9.24
C MET A 55 -33.15 -10.69 -10.74
N TRP A 56 -33.96 -9.87 -11.38
CA TRP A 56 -34.15 -9.93 -12.80
C TRP A 56 -32.90 -9.50 -13.59
N LYS A 57 -32.69 -10.07 -14.78
CA LYS A 57 -31.55 -9.81 -15.64
C LYS A 57 -31.25 -8.30 -15.83
N GLY A 58 -32.28 -7.49 -16.02
CA GLY A 58 -32.13 -6.04 -16.21
C GLY A 58 -31.45 -5.38 -15.02
N ASN A 59 -31.93 -5.71 -13.82
CA ASN A 59 -31.35 -5.20 -12.57
C ASN A 59 -29.92 -5.75 -12.35
N ALA A 60 -29.70 -7.05 -12.62
CA ALA A 60 -28.41 -7.69 -12.48
C ALA A 60 -27.32 -7.10 -13.41
N LEU A 61 -27.70 -6.67 -14.61
CA LEU A 61 -26.78 -6.02 -15.56
C LEU A 61 -26.49 -4.56 -15.21
N ALA A 62 -27.42 -3.88 -14.53
CA ALA A 62 -27.22 -2.50 -14.08
C ALA A 62 -26.33 -2.40 -12.82
N HIS A 63 -26.03 -3.53 -12.18
CA HIS A 63 -25.20 -3.58 -10.99
C HIS A 63 -23.72 -3.68 -11.34
N GLY A 64 -22.91 -2.74 -10.86
CA GLY A 64 -21.45 -2.78 -10.96
C GLY A 64 -20.78 -3.79 -10.01
N TRP A 65 -21.54 -4.35 -9.07
CA TRP A 65 -21.09 -5.34 -8.10
C TRP A 65 -22.17 -6.38 -7.82
N LEU A 66 -21.78 -7.64 -7.68
CA LEU A 66 -22.65 -8.74 -7.29
C LEU A 66 -22.04 -9.49 -6.12
N PRO A 67 -22.85 -9.91 -5.12
CA PRO A 67 -22.36 -10.62 -3.95
C PRO A 67 -21.90 -12.04 -4.29
N ARG A 68 -21.09 -12.60 -3.40
CA ARG A 68 -20.70 -14.00 -3.38
C ARG A 68 -21.47 -14.76 -2.31
N GLU A 69 -21.38 -16.08 -2.36
CA GLU A 69 -21.88 -16.96 -1.29
C GLU A 69 -21.27 -16.56 0.06
N GLY A 70 -22.13 -16.31 1.06
CA GLY A 70 -21.73 -15.88 2.39
C GLY A 70 -21.60 -14.37 2.60
N ASP A 71 -21.70 -13.55 1.57
CA ASP A 71 -21.68 -12.09 1.73
C ASP A 71 -22.96 -11.63 2.44
N GLN A 72 -22.82 -10.73 3.41
CA GLN A 72 -23.96 -10.05 4.01
C GLN A 72 -24.37 -8.85 3.14
N VAL A 73 -25.65 -8.77 2.81
CA VAL A 73 -26.19 -7.73 1.91
C VAL A 73 -27.43 -7.07 2.47
N VAL A 74 -27.69 -5.84 2.02
CA VAL A 74 -28.99 -5.19 2.07
C VAL A 74 -29.61 -5.33 0.70
N ALA A 75 -30.71 -6.11 0.62
CA ALA A 75 -31.48 -6.26 -0.60
C ALA A 75 -32.67 -5.30 -0.58
N HIS A 76 -32.73 -4.40 -1.55
CA HIS A 76 -33.86 -3.51 -1.78
C HIS A 76 -34.81 -4.13 -2.82
N GLY A 77 -36.05 -4.09 -2.56
CA GLY A 77 -37.04 -4.65 -3.47
C GLY A 77 -38.44 -4.73 -2.88
N TYR A 78 -39.21 -5.68 -3.33
CA TYR A 78 -40.56 -5.96 -2.81
C TYR A 78 -40.76 -7.45 -2.54
N VAL A 79 -41.63 -7.77 -1.61
CA VAL A 79 -42.00 -9.16 -1.33
C VAL A 79 -43.30 -9.48 -2.07
N GLY A 80 -43.31 -10.60 -2.77
CA GLY A 80 -44.47 -11.08 -3.50
C GLY A 80 -44.60 -12.59 -3.43
N VAL A 81 -45.73 -13.10 -3.86
CA VAL A 81 -46.01 -14.56 -3.89
C VAL A 81 -45.80 -15.10 -5.30
N TYR A 82 -44.99 -16.10 -5.45
CA TYR A 82 -44.88 -16.83 -6.72
C TYR A 82 -46.08 -17.81 -6.85
N ALA A 83 -47.01 -17.43 -7.70
CA ALA A 83 -48.35 -18.03 -7.79
C ALA A 83 -48.33 -19.55 -8.08
N GLU A 84 -47.35 -20.05 -8.85
CA GLU A 84 -47.26 -21.48 -9.21
C GLU A 84 -46.94 -22.38 -8.02
N SER A 85 -46.12 -21.89 -7.10
CA SER A 85 -45.73 -22.68 -5.89
C SER A 85 -46.41 -22.21 -4.61
N GLY A 86 -47.05 -21.04 -4.62
CA GLY A 86 -47.61 -20.41 -3.41
C GLY A 86 -46.55 -19.89 -2.43
N ALA A 87 -45.27 -19.92 -2.81
CA ALA A 87 -44.17 -19.44 -1.98
C ALA A 87 -44.02 -17.93 -2.06
N TYR A 88 -43.82 -17.26 -0.93
CA TYR A 88 -43.40 -15.86 -0.93
C TYR A 88 -41.90 -15.76 -1.19
N GLN A 89 -41.50 -14.70 -1.85
CA GLN A 89 -40.10 -14.41 -2.19
C GLN A 89 -39.82 -12.93 -2.31
N LEU A 90 -38.56 -12.54 -2.16
CA LEU A 90 -38.08 -11.19 -2.36
C LEU A 90 -37.72 -10.99 -3.85
N TYR A 91 -38.30 -10.00 -4.46
CA TYR A 91 -37.91 -9.52 -5.79
C TYR A 91 -36.93 -8.37 -5.63
N ALA A 92 -35.65 -8.68 -5.69
CA ALA A 92 -34.59 -7.72 -5.45
C ALA A 92 -34.32 -6.85 -6.68
N ASN A 93 -34.45 -5.55 -6.51
CA ASN A 93 -34.14 -4.54 -7.52
C ASN A 93 -32.67 -4.07 -7.41
N ARG A 94 -32.16 -4.02 -6.17
CA ARG A 94 -30.81 -3.56 -5.86
C ARG A 94 -30.23 -4.35 -4.68
N LEU A 95 -28.92 -4.65 -4.76
CA LEU A 95 -28.16 -5.24 -3.68
C LEU A 95 -27.03 -4.29 -3.26
N GLN A 96 -26.80 -4.16 -1.97
CA GLN A 96 -25.69 -3.40 -1.41
C GLN A 96 -24.99 -4.26 -0.36
N PRO A 97 -23.67 -4.18 -0.22
CA PRO A 97 -22.99 -4.84 0.87
C PRO A 97 -23.54 -4.33 2.22
N ALA A 98 -23.98 -5.24 3.08
CA ALA A 98 -24.39 -4.88 4.45
C ALA A 98 -23.14 -4.55 5.28
N GLY A 99 -23.23 -3.58 6.16
CA GLY A 99 -22.13 -3.16 7.02
C GLY A 99 -21.11 -2.23 6.38
N LYS A 100 -20.82 -2.34 5.08
CA LYS A 100 -19.85 -1.45 4.42
C LYS A 100 -20.28 0.01 4.44
N GLY A 101 -21.57 0.31 4.35
CA GLY A 101 -22.06 1.69 4.44
C GLY A 101 -21.83 2.31 5.82
N GLN A 102 -22.06 1.56 6.89
CA GLN A 102 -21.86 2.05 8.26
C GLN A 102 -20.37 2.18 8.59
N LEU A 103 -19.55 1.17 8.23
CA LEU A 103 -18.09 1.25 8.40
C LEU A 103 -17.49 2.36 7.55
N TYR A 104 -17.97 2.55 6.32
CA TYR A 104 -17.52 3.65 5.47
C TYR A 104 -17.89 5.03 6.06
N ALA A 105 -19.11 5.19 6.56
CA ALA A 105 -19.53 6.43 7.24
C ALA A 105 -18.67 6.70 8.49
N GLN A 106 -18.38 5.66 9.29
CA GLN A 106 -17.48 5.78 10.44
C GLN A 106 -16.06 6.14 10.01
N PHE A 107 -15.55 5.55 8.93
CA PHE A 107 -14.25 5.85 8.36
C PHE A 107 -14.15 7.32 7.92
N GLU A 108 -15.12 7.83 7.15
CA GLU A 108 -15.10 9.23 6.69
C GLU A 108 -15.25 10.22 7.85
N ALA A 109 -16.11 9.93 8.84
CA ALA A 109 -16.25 10.76 10.03
C ALA A 109 -14.95 10.81 10.85
N LEU A 110 -14.28 9.66 11.01
CA LEU A 110 -13.00 9.56 11.69
C LEU A 110 -11.91 10.31 10.92
N LYS A 111 -11.85 10.13 9.62
CA LYS A 111 -10.89 10.79 8.73
C LYS A 111 -10.99 12.32 8.82
N GLU A 112 -12.21 12.85 8.78
CA GLU A 112 -12.41 14.30 8.88
C GLU A 112 -11.99 14.84 10.25
N ARG A 113 -12.31 14.13 11.34
CA ARG A 113 -11.89 14.49 12.70
C ARG A 113 -10.37 14.51 12.86
N LEU A 114 -9.68 13.48 12.35
CA LEU A 114 -8.21 13.38 12.41
C LEU A 114 -7.53 14.42 11.51
N ARG A 115 -8.15 14.73 10.36
CA ARG A 115 -7.70 15.82 9.49
C ARG A 115 -7.83 17.18 10.19
N ALA A 116 -8.96 17.46 10.82
CA ALA A 116 -9.17 18.69 11.58
C ALA A 116 -8.19 18.82 12.76
N ALA A 117 -7.72 17.69 13.33
CA ALA A 117 -6.67 17.65 14.33
C ALA A 117 -5.24 17.85 13.76
N GLY A 118 -5.08 18.04 12.43
CA GLY A 118 -3.80 18.26 11.77
C GLY A 118 -2.90 17.03 11.66
N LEU A 119 -3.44 15.82 11.91
CA LEU A 119 -2.63 14.59 11.91
C LEU A 119 -2.17 14.15 10.52
N PHE A 120 -2.79 14.68 9.46
CA PHE A 120 -2.48 14.36 8.06
C PHE A 120 -1.65 15.44 7.36
N ASP A 121 -1.23 16.48 8.08
CA ASP A 121 -0.49 17.60 7.51
C ASP A 121 0.84 17.13 6.93
N GLU A 122 1.11 17.49 5.68
CA GLU A 122 2.36 17.16 5.01
C GLU A 122 3.60 17.73 5.73
N ALA A 123 3.42 18.85 6.44
CA ALA A 123 4.49 19.45 7.25
C ALA A 123 4.96 18.57 8.42
N ARG A 124 4.17 17.59 8.84
CA ARG A 124 4.52 16.61 9.87
C ARG A 124 5.37 15.46 9.32
N LYS A 125 5.25 15.17 8.03
CA LYS A 125 5.87 14.01 7.40
C LYS A 125 7.36 14.20 7.26
N ARG A 126 8.10 13.22 7.73
CA ARG A 126 9.56 13.17 7.69
C ARG A 126 10.05 12.39 6.48
N SER A 127 11.21 12.75 5.97
CA SER A 127 11.85 11.97 4.92
C SER A 127 12.37 10.63 5.48
N VAL A 128 12.11 9.55 4.75
CA VAL A 128 12.74 8.26 5.04
C VAL A 128 14.22 8.33 4.70
N PRO A 129 15.14 7.89 5.59
CA PRO A 129 16.57 7.88 5.32
C PRO A 129 16.91 7.04 4.07
N ALA A 130 17.77 7.58 3.20
CA ALA A 130 18.15 6.91 1.96
C ALA A 130 18.96 5.61 2.18
N MET A 131 19.71 5.52 3.27
CA MET A 131 20.57 4.37 3.62
C MET A 131 20.37 4.00 5.09
N PRO A 132 19.27 3.33 5.44
CA PRO A 132 19.03 2.90 6.80
C PRO A 132 20.01 1.80 7.19
N THR A 133 20.45 1.82 8.44
CA THR A 133 21.26 0.78 9.06
C THR A 133 20.42 -0.18 9.88
N ARG A 134 19.29 0.31 10.42
CA ARG A 134 18.36 -0.50 11.22
C ARG A 134 16.91 -0.15 10.93
N ILE A 135 16.09 -1.20 10.66
CA ILE A 135 14.67 -1.10 10.38
C ILE A 135 13.89 -1.84 11.46
N GLY A 136 12.89 -1.17 12.04
CA GLY A 136 11.87 -1.80 12.87
C GLY A 136 10.68 -2.27 12.01
N ILE A 137 10.09 -3.42 12.35
CA ILE A 137 8.90 -3.95 11.69
C ILE A 137 7.85 -4.29 12.74
N VAL A 138 6.70 -3.63 12.67
CA VAL A 138 5.50 -3.91 13.48
C VAL A 138 4.55 -4.74 12.66
N THR A 139 4.44 -6.03 12.96
CA THR A 139 3.58 -6.99 12.24
C THR A 139 3.39 -8.29 13.04
N SER A 140 2.54 -9.19 12.55
CA SER A 140 2.43 -10.54 13.12
C SER A 140 3.64 -11.40 12.74
N PRO A 141 4.23 -12.15 13.68
CA PRO A 141 5.39 -12.99 13.41
C PRO A 141 5.10 -14.11 12.39
N ASP A 142 3.86 -14.59 12.33
CA ASP A 142 3.45 -15.67 11.43
C ASP A 142 2.95 -15.16 10.07
N ALA A 143 2.87 -13.83 9.88
CA ALA A 143 2.30 -13.23 8.68
C ALA A 143 3.15 -13.50 7.42
N ALA A 144 2.47 -13.75 6.29
CA ALA A 144 3.10 -13.75 4.98
C ALA A 144 3.78 -12.40 4.69
N ALA A 145 3.18 -11.30 5.14
CA ALA A 145 3.71 -9.94 5.02
C ALA A 145 5.13 -9.82 5.58
N LEU A 146 5.41 -10.40 6.77
CA LEU A 146 6.76 -10.38 7.35
C LEU A 146 7.77 -11.11 6.45
N ARG A 147 7.39 -12.30 5.97
CA ARG A 147 8.27 -13.08 5.08
C ARG A 147 8.59 -12.35 3.78
N ASP A 148 7.61 -11.66 3.23
CA ASP A 148 7.77 -10.89 1.99
C ASP A 148 8.68 -9.67 2.22
N ILE A 149 8.50 -8.94 3.32
CA ILE A 149 9.38 -7.83 3.71
C ILE A 149 10.82 -8.32 3.84
N LEU A 150 11.05 -9.38 4.63
CA LEU A 150 12.40 -9.93 4.86
C LEU A 150 13.06 -10.41 3.57
N ARG A 151 12.30 -11.02 2.66
CA ARG A 151 12.79 -11.42 1.34
C ARG A 151 13.25 -10.22 0.52
N VAL A 152 12.46 -9.15 0.49
CA VAL A 152 12.80 -7.93 -0.23
C VAL A 152 14.03 -7.25 0.37
N LEU A 153 14.09 -7.08 1.70
CA LEU A 153 15.20 -6.44 2.38
C LEU A 153 16.52 -7.21 2.15
N SER A 154 16.48 -8.54 2.30
CA SER A 154 17.69 -9.38 2.09
C SER A 154 18.20 -9.35 0.66
N ALA A 155 17.31 -9.23 -0.33
CA ALA A 155 17.69 -9.15 -1.73
C ALA A 155 18.22 -7.75 -2.11
N ARG A 156 17.56 -6.67 -1.63
CA ARG A 156 17.90 -5.30 -2.02
C ARG A 156 19.02 -4.68 -1.21
N TRP A 157 19.02 -4.92 0.11
CA TRP A 157 19.94 -4.26 1.03
C TRP A 157 20.30 -5.18 2.21
N PRO A 158 21.15 -6.19 2.01
CA PRO A 158 21.49 -7.19 3.03
C PRO A 158 22.30 -6.64 4.21
N LEU A 159 22.67 -5.35 4.19
CA LEU A 159 23.45 -4.70 5.23
C LEU A 159 22.57 -4.12 6.35
N VAL A 160 21.24 -4.17 6.22
CA VAL A 160 20.33 -3.59 7.22
C VAL A 160 20.05 -4.59 8.34
N ASP A 161 20.14 -4.10 9.57
CA ASP A 161 19.64 -4.81 10.75
C ASP A 161 18.10 -4.73 10.79
N VAL A 162 17.43 -5.85 11.07
CA VAL A 162 15.97 -5.90 11.17
C VAL A 162 15.56 -6.26 12.58
N LEU A 163 14.75 -5.39 13.19
CA LEU A 163 14.12 -5.62 14.49
C LEU A 163 12.63 -5.86 14.30
N ILE A 164 12.12 -6.96 14.85
CA ILE A 164 10.70 -7.30 14.76
C ILE A 164 10.05 -6.95 16.10
N PHE A 165 8.96 -6.17 16.03
CA PHE A 165 8.08 -5.86 17.13
C PHE A 165 6.78 -6.65 16.91
N PRO A 166 6.69 -7.87 17.43
CA PRO A 166 5.59 -8.79 17.12
C PRO A 166 4.30 -8.32 17.76
N THR A 167 3.22 -8.33 16.97
CA THR A 167 1.90 -7.91 17.44
C THR A 167 0.78 -8.64 16.69
N LEU A 168 -0.44 -8.63 17.25
CA LEU A 168 -1.63 -8.97 16.50
C LEU A 168 -1.94 -7.83 15.53
N VAL A 169 -2.34 -8.18 14.29
CA VAL A 169 -2.65 -7.21 13.23
C VAL A 169 -4.10 -7.28 12.75
N GLN A 170 -4.94 -8.05 13.43
CA GLN A 170 -6.37 -8.20 13.18
C GLN A 170 -7.11 -8.64 14.44
N GLY A 171 -8.43 -8.44 14.48
CA GLY A 171 -9.29 -8.75 15.63
C GLY A 171 -9.38 -7.59 16.63
N ALA A 172 -10.29 -7.72 17.59
CA ALA A 172 -10.64 -6.66 18.54
C ALA A 172 -9.46 -6.23 19.45
N ASP A 173 -8.56 -7.15 19.75
CA ASP A 173 -7.38 -6.91 20.59
C ASP A 173 -6.18 -6.34 19.83
N ALA A 174 -6.24 -6.26 18.50
CA ALA A 174 -5.11 -5.79 17.71
C ALA A 174 -4.77 -4.32 17.92
N PRO A 175 -5.72 -3.36 17.97
CA PRO A 175 -5.39 -1.94 18.07
C PRO A 175 -4.50 -1.57 19.27
N PRO A 176 -4.83 -1.94 20.53
CA PRO A 176 -3.97 -1.61 21.66
C PRO A 176 -2.59 -2.29 21.57
N ARG A 177 -2.52 -3.48 20.96
CA ARG A 177 -1.25 -4.19 20.81
C ARG A 177 -0.38 -3.59 19.73
N ILE A 178 -0.96 -3.10 18.61
CA ILE A 178 -0.22 -2.38 17.57
C ILE A 178 0.34 -1.07 18.15
N ALA A 179 -0.46 -0.29 18.87
CA ALA A 179 0.00 0.92 19.52
C ALA A 179 1.15 0.63 20.51
N ALA A 180 1.00 -0.38 21.35
CA ALA A 180 2.07 -0.79 22.30
C ALA A 180 3.35 -1.26 21.59
N ALA A 181 3.24 -1.89 20.40
CA ALA A 181 4.41 -2.30 19.63
C ALA A 181 5.14 -1.09 19.01
N ILE A 182 4.38 -0.08 18.53
CA ILE A 182 4.95 1.20 18.05
C ILE A 182 5.68 1.91 19.21
N ASP A 183 5.06 1.99 20.39
CA ASP A 183 5.66 2.60 21.58
C ASP A 183 6.91 1.84 22.02
N ALA A 184 6.89 0.50 21.94
CA ALA A 184 8.05 -0.34 22.25
C ALA A 184 9.22 -0.08 21.28
N ALA A 185 8.94 0.11 19.99
CA ALA A 185 9.96 0.48 18.99
C ALA A 185 10.58 1.84 19.30
N ASN A 186 9.76 2.84 19.63
CA ASN A 186 10.24 4.18 20.01
C ASN A 186 11.05 4.15 21.30
N ARG A 187 10.63 3.38 22.30
CA ARG A 187 11.39 3.19 23.54
C ARG A 187 12.72 2.51 23.27
N TYR A 188 12.74 1.44 22.48
CA TYR A 188 13.99 0.78 22.08
C TYR A 188 14.93 1.75 21.37
N ALA A 189 14.41 2.57 20.46
CA ALA A 189 15.22 3.54 19.72
C ALA A 189 15.88 4.59 20.63
N ARG A 190 15.20 4.98 21.71
CA ARG A 190 15.72 5.96 22.69
C ARG A 190 16.68 5.33 23.71
N GLU A 191 16.40 4.12 24.17
CA GLU A 191 17.09 3.53 25.33
C GLU A 191 18.21 2.55 24.95
N VAL A 192 18.12 1.91 23.79
CA VAL A 192 19.03 0.84 23.40
C VAL A 192 19.87 1.21 22.18
N ALA A 193 19.24 1.43 21.05
CA ALA A 193 19.94 1.78 19.82
C ALA A 193 18.98 2.40 18.79
N PRO A 194 19.41 3.39 17.99
CA PRO A 194 18.54 4.08 17.04
C PRO A 194 17.94 3.11 16.01
N ILE A 195 16.70 3.41 15.61
CA ILE A 195 15.99 2.79 14.49
C ILE A 195 15.76 3.88 13.45
N ASP A 196 16.19 3.65 12.22
CA ASP A 196 16.18 4.64 11.16
C ASP A 196 14.79 4.77 10.50
N VAL A 197 14.03 3.67 10.42
CA VAL A 197 12.67 3.63 9.88
C VAL A 197 11.86 2.52 10.53
N LEU A 198 10.56 2.77 10.74
CA LEU A 198 9.61 1.82 11.29
C LEU A 198 8.56 1.46 10.23
N ILE A 199 8.47 0.19 9.85
CA ILE A 199 7.48 -0.32 8.91
C ILE A 199 6.31 -0.90 9.71
N ILE A 200 5.09 -0.41 9.46
CA ILE A 200 3.85 -0.98 9.97
C ILE A 200 3.22 -1.77 8.84
N ALA A 201 3.11 -3.10 9.01
CA ALA A 201 2.74 -3.96 7.90
C ALA A 201 1.66 -4.98 8.24
N ARG A 202 0.75 -5.14 7.27
CA ARG A 202 -0.27 -6.19 7.26
C ARG A 202 -0.60 -6.51 5.80
N GLY A 203 -0.69 -7.80 5.48
CA GLY A 203 -1.16 -8.25 4.16
C GLY A 203 -2.60 -7.81 3.87
N GLY A 204 -3.09 -8.03 2.66
CA GLY A 204 -4.47 -7.75 2.29
C GLY A 204 -5.49 -8.52 3.11
N GLY A 205 -6.76 -8.14 3.02
CA GLY A 205 -7.89 -8.75 3.70
C GLY A 205 -9.16 -7.93 3.51
N SER A 206 -10.23 -8.29 4.21
CA SER A 206 -11.47 -7.52 4.21
C SER A 206 -11.29 -6.17 4.94
N ILE A 207 -12.22 -5.24 4.73
CA ILE A 207 -12.19 -3.94 5.42
C ILE A 207 -12.29 -4.12 6.95
N GLU A 208 -13.01 -5.14 7.39
CA GLU A 208 -13.14 -5.50 8.80
C GLU A 208 -11.79 -5.96 9.38
N ASP A 209 -11.03 -6.74 8.62
CA ASP A 209 -9.69 -7.19 8.99
C ASP A 209 -8.68 -6.05 9.09
N LEU A 210 -8.82 -5.03 8.23
CA LEU A 210 -7.96 -3.85 8.22
C LEU A 210 -8.38 -2.80 9.24
N TRP A 211 -9.57 -2.97 9.86
CA TRP A 211 -10.16 -1.96 10.73
C TRP A 211 -9.30 -1.60 11.93
N ALA A 212 -8.47 -2.53 12.41
CA ALA A 212 -7.52 -2.29 13.49
C ALA A 212 -6.57 -1.10 13.22
N PHE A 213 -6.26 -0.83 11.95
CA PHE A 213 -5.41 0.28 11.51
C PHE A 213 -6.16 1.61 11.32
N ASN A 214 -7.48 1.60 11.57
CA ASN A 214 -8.31 2.80 11.67
C ASN A 214 -8.54 3.24 13.12
N ASP A 215 -8.07 2.49 14.10
CA ASP A 215 -8.25 2.83 15.52
C ASP A 215 -7.39 4.04 15.92
N GLU A 216 -7.99 4.99 16.63
CA GLU A 216 -7.32 6.22 17.05
C GLU A 216 -6.07 5.97 17.89
N ARG A 217 -6.06 4.91 18.72
CA ARG A 217 -4.88 4.55 19.53
C ARG A 217 -3.67 4.28 18.65
N VAL A 218 -3.87 3.56 17.53
CA VAL A 218 -2.80 3.26 16.56
C VAL A 218 -2.37 4.53 15.84
N VAL A 219 -3.35 5.35 15.41
CA VAL A 219 -3.12 6.62 14.73
C VAL A 219 -2.28 7.56 15.59
N TYR A 220 -2.66 7.74 16.86
CA TYR A 220 -1.92 8.62 17.77
C TYR A 220 -0.54 8.07 18.14
N ALA A 221 -0.39 6.76 18.34
CA ALA A 221 0.91 6.14 18.57
C ALA A 221 1.84 6.36 17.38
N LEU A 222 1.31 6.23 16.15
CA LEU A 222 2.07 6.45 14.93
C LEU A 222 2.44 7.93 14.75
N ALA A 223 1.48 8.83 14.96
CA ALA A 223 1.70 10.29 14.89
C ALA A 223 2.72 10.78 15.93
N GLY A 224 2.79 10.14 17.09
CA GLY A 224 3.75 10.43 18.17
C GLY A 224 5.09 9.71 18.02
N SER A 225 5.30 8.92 16.97
CA SER A 225 6.57 8.23 16.77
C SER A 225 7.70 9.21 16.48
N ASP A 226 8.85 9.03 17.13
CA ASP A 226 10.09 9.77 16.82
C ASP A 226 10.79 9.19 15.58
N ILE A 227 10.50 7.94 15.25
CA ILE A 227 11.08 7.21 14.13
C ILE A 227 10.26 7.51 12.87
N PRO A 228 10.88 7.82 11.70
CA PRO A 228 10.17 7.88 10.42
C PRO A 228 9.43 6.59 10.11
N THR A 229 8.19 6.69 9.64
CA THR A 229 7.26 5.57 9.53
C THR A 229 6.85 5.28 8.09
N ILE A 230 6.74 4.01 7.74
CA ILE A 230 6.17 3.55 6.46
C ILE A 230 4.97 2.66 6.76
N ALA A 231 3.80 3.03 6.25
CA ALA A 231 2.62 2.18 6.27
C ALA A 231 2.61 1.28 5.02
N GLY A 232 2.55 -0.04 5.25
CA GLY A 232 2.39 -1.05 4.21
C GLY A 232 1.22 -1.96 4.56
N VAL A 233 -0.01 -1.40 4.59
CA VAL A 233 -1.22 -2.08 5.04
C VAL A 233 -2.17 -2.28 3.87
N GLY A 234 -2.64 -3.52 3.67
CA GLY A 234 -3.59 -3.84 2.60
C GLY A 234 -2.96 -3.93 1.21
N HIS A 235 -3.73 -3.50 0.21
CA HIS A 235 -3.36 -3.43 -1.20
C HIS A 235 -3.55 -2.01 -1.75
N GLU A 236 -3.37 -1.83 -3.05
CA GLU A 236 -3.42 -0.53 -3.73
C GLU A 236 -4.70 0.28 -3.46
N THR A 237 -5.84 -0.41 -3.42
CA THR A 237 -7.18 0.19 -3.23
C THR A 237 -7.59 0.36 -1.78
N ASP A 238 -6.88 -0.29 -0.86
CA ASP A 238 -7.21 -0.26 0.56
C ASP A 238 -6.53 0.94 1.22
N PHE A 239 -7.30 1.80 1.87
CA PHE A 239 -6.80 2.93 2.64
C PHE A 239 -7.24 2.80 4.09
N THR A 240 -6.28 2.97 4.98
CA THR A 240 -6.50 3.02 6.43
C THR A 240 -6.06 4.35 7.00
N MET A 241 -6.43 4.67 8.25
CA MET A 241 -6.00 5.92 8.89
C MET A 241 -4.49 6.00 9.07
N VAL A 242 -3.82 4.85 9.27
CA VAL A 242 -2.35 4.84 9.37
C VAL A 242 -1.67 5.24 8.06
N ASP A 243 -2.30 5.01 6.89
CA ASP A 243 -1.76 5.43 5.60
C ASP A 243 -1.70 6.95 5.44
N PHE A 244 -2.65 7.67 6.04
CA PHE A 244 -2.69 9.14 6.01
C PHE A 244 -1.70 9.76 7.00
N VAL A 245 -1.45 9.09 8.12
CA VAL A 245 -0.62 9.60 9.23
C VAL A 245 0.85 9.24 9.06
N ALA A 246 1.16 8.09 8.48
CA ALA A 246 2.55 7.66 8.24
C ALA A 246 3.31 8.67 7.38
N ASP A 247 4.62 8.77 7.59
CA ASP A 247 5.49 9.62 6.80
C ASP A 247 5.49 9.21 5.32
N LEU A 248 5.37 7.90 5.06
CA LEU A 248 5.26 7.36 3.71
C LEU A 248 4.22 6.24 3.66
N ARG A 249 3.35 6.27 2.66
CA ARG A 249 2.45 5.16 2.32
C ARG A 249 3.08 4.27 1.26
N ALA A 250 2.99 2.97 1.46
CA ALA A 250 3.29 1.96 0.44
C ALA A 250 2.06 1.08 0.19
N PRO A 251 1.75 0.71 -1.06
CA PRO A 251 0.53 -0.04 -1.38
C PRO A 251 0.52 -1.47 -0.85
N THR A 252 1.69 -2.03 -0.49
CA THR A 252 1.83 -3.39 0.03
C THR A 252 3.00 -3.49 1.02
N PRO A 253 3.06 -4.53 1.86
CA PRO A 253 4.22 -4.80 2.71
C PRO A 253 5.54 -4.88 1.95
N SER A 254 5.54 -5.54 0.78
CA SER A 254 6.73 -5.64 -0.07
C SER A 254 7.15 -4.28 -0.63
N ALA A 255 6.19 -3.44 -1.03
CA ALA A 255 6.47 -2.09 -1.49
C ALA A 255 7.01 -1.20 -0.36
N ALA A 256 6.55 -1.40 0.89
CA ALA A 256 7.10 -0.72 2.06
C ALA A 256 8.59 -1.09 2.26
N ALA A 257 8.94 -2.36 2.10
CA ALA A 257 10.33 -2.79 2.17
C ALA A 257 11.19 -2.20 1.04
N VAL A 258 10.64 -2.11 -0.19
CA VAL A 258 11.33 -1.45 -1.32
C VAL A 258 11.55 0.03 -1.04
N ALA A 259 10.56 0.73 -0.49
CA ALA A 259 10.66 2.14 -0.17
C ALA A 259 11.60 2.45 1.01
N ALA A 260 11.80 1.48 1.91
CA ALA A 260 12.64 1.62 3.08
C ALA A 260 14.15 1.56 2.77
N VAL A 261 14.58 0.94 1.66
CA VAL A 261 16.00 0.69 1.39
C VAL A 261 16.38 0.99 -0.05
N PRO A 262 17.64 1.40 -0.32
CA PRO A 262 18.12 1.59 -1.69
C PRO A 262 18.27 0.24 -2.40
N ALA A 263 18.43 0.27 -3.72
CA ALA A 263 18.85 -0.91 -4.48
C ALA A 263 20.38 -1.00 -4.47
N ARG A 264 20.91 -2.08 -3.91
CA ARG A 264 22.36 -2.35 -3.86
C ARG A 264 22.99 -2.27 -5.25
N ASP A 265 22.34 -2.85 -6.24
CA ASP A 265 22.88 -2.95 -7.60
C ASP A 265 22.97 -1.57 -8.26
N ASP A 266 21.96 -0.71 -8.08
CA ASP A 266 22.00 0.70 -8.55
C ASP A 266 23.17 1.47 -7.94
N LEU A 267 23.44 1.28 -6.64
CA LEU A 267 24.57 1.91 -5.96
C LEU A 267 25.93 1.39 -6.46
N LEU A 268 26.04 0.10 -6.73
CA LEU A 268 27.25 -0.49 -7.31
C LEU A 268 27.51 0.06 -8.71
N ASP A 269 26.48 0.20 -9.53
CA ASP A 269 26.60 0.78 -10.88
C ASP A 269 27.04 2.25 -10.83
N GLN A 270 26.46 3.05 -9.93
CA GLN A 270 26.85 4.44 -9.68
C GLN A 270 28.31 4.53 -9.21
N LEU A 271 28.73 3.68 -8.29
CA LEU A 271 30.10 3.63 -7.80
C LEU A 271 31.08 3.28 -8.92
N GLN A 272 30.77 2.28 -9.74
CA GLN A 272 31.59 1.89 -10.90
C GLN A 272 31.68 3.01 -11.94
N ALA A 273 30.58 3.72 -12.20
CA ALA A 273 30.58 4.87 -13.10
C ALA A 273 31.46 6.01 -12.57
N SER A 274 31.39 6.28 -11.26
CA SER A 274 32.22 7.27 -10.59
C SER A 274 33.72 6.91 -10.63
N ILE A 275 34.07 5.65 -10.41
CA ILE A 275 35.43 5.13 -10.51
C ILE A 275 35.97 5.33 -11.94
N ARG A 276 35.18 4.94 -12.95
CA ARG A 276 35.57 5.14 -14.37
C ARG A 276 35.80 6.60 -14.70
N ALA A 277 34.93 7.50 -14.27
CA ALA A 277 35.09 8.94 -14.47
C ALA A 277 36.36 9.50 -13.81
N LEU A 278 36.68 9.07 -12.59
CA LEU A 278 37.91 9.45 -11.89
C LEU A 278 39.17 8.95 -12.62
N GLN A 279 39.15 7.69 -13.08
CA GLN A 279 40.25 7.09 -13.86
C GLN A 279 40.48 7.84 -15.16
N GLN A 280 39.44 8.22 -15.89
CA GLN A 280 39.55 9.04 -17.10
C GLN A 280 40.16 10.41 -16.81
N ARG A 281 39.67 11.11 -15.77
CA ARG A 281 40.22 12.42 -15.35
C ARG A 281 41.70 12.35 -14.95
N ALA A 282 42.08 11.31 -14.21
CA ALA A 282 43.46 11.07 -13.81
C ALA A 282 44.34 10.71 -15.03
N GLY A 283 43.84 9.95 -16.00
CA GLY A 283 44.53 9.63 -17.27
C GLY A 283 44.75 10.89 -18.13
N ILE A 284 43.74 11.74 -18.26
CA ILE A 284 43.86 13.03 -18.99
C ILE A 284 44.87 13.94 -18.29
N ALA A 285 44.86 14.04 -16.96
CA ALA A 285 45.80 14.84 -16.20
C ALA A 285 47.24 14.36 -16.39
N ARG A 286 47.49 13.05 -16.37
CA ARG A 286 48.82 12.44 -16.62
C ARG A 286 49.27 12.63 -18.08
N GLY A 287 48.36 12.49 -19.06
CA GLY A 287 48.64 12.76 -20.48
C GLY A 287 49.01 14.23 -20.72
N GLY A 288 48.24 15.15 -20.19
CA GLY A 288 48.52 16.59 -20.27
C GLY A 288 49.84 17.02 -19.59
N ALA A 289 50.19 16.37 -18.47
CA ALA A 289 51.48 16.63 -17.81
C ALA A 289 52.65 16.11 -18.65
N ARG A 290 52.55 14.92 -19.24
CA ARG A 290 53.56 14.35 -20.16
C ARG A 290 53.71 15.18 -21.43
N GLN A 291 52.62 15.70 -21.99
CA GLN A 291 52.69 16.55 -23.20
C GLN A 291 53.33 17.91 -22.91
N ARG A 292 52.99 18.54 -21.77
CA ARG A 292 53.69 19.77 -21.33
C ARG A 292 55.16 19.53 -21.03
N GLY A 293 55.52 18.41 -20.45
CA GLY A 293 56.92 18.02 -20.22
C GLY A 293 57.69 17.85 -21.55
N ARG A 294 57.14 17.15 -22.54
CA ARG A 294 57.71 17.03 -23.89
C ARG A 294 57.87 18.36 -24.57
N GLN A 295 56.86 19.27 -24.54
CA GLN A 295 56.93 20.61 -25.12
C GLN A 295 58.00 21.48 -24.45
N ARG A 296 58.18 21.36 -23.14
CA ARG A 296 59.28 22.07 -22.42
C ARG A 296 60.65 21.55 -22.82
N LEU A 297 60.80 20.23 -22.95
CA LEU A 297 62.03 19.61 -23.43
C LEU A 297 62.37 20.03 -24.87
N GLN A 298 61.38 20.05 -25.77
CA GLN A 298 61.61 20.48 -27.17
C GLN A 298 61.97 21.96 -27.28
N ARG A 299 61.30 22.85 -26.45
CA ARG A 299 61.68 24.27 -26.39
C ARG A 299 63.06 24.47 -25.80
N GLY A 300 63.45 23.72 -24.78
CA GLY A 300 64.75 23.79 -24.19
C GLY A 300 65.89 23.33 -25.15
N LEU A 301 65.64 22.24 -25.91
CA LEU A 301 66.52 21.77 -26.93
C LEU A 301 66.65 22.76 -28.13
N GLY A 302 65.57 23.40 -28.57
CA GLY A 302 65.57 24.43 -29.58
C GLY A 302 66.44 25.63 -29.19
N HIS A 303 66.25 26.13 -27.95
CA HIS A 303 67.10 27.24 -27.45
C HIS A 303 68.60 26.87 -27.29
N ALA A 304 68.90 25.62 -26.97
CA ALA A 304 70.23 25.11 -26.84
C ALA A 304 70.95 25.00 -28.23
N LEU A 305 70.22 24.63 -29.26
CA LEU A 305 70.74 24.57 -30.66
C LEU A 305 70.93 25.95 -31.22
N ASP A 306 69.96 26.90 -31.00
CA ASP A 306 70.17 28.33 -31.43
C ASP A 306 71.29 29.02 -30.71
N ALA A 307 71.55 28.69 -29.43
CA ALA A 307 72.70 29.21 -28.70
C ALA A 307 74.05 28.62 -29.21
N GLY A 308 74.06 27.36 -29.64
CA GLY A 308 75.22 26.70 -30.26
C GLY A 308 75.62 27.36 -31.60
N ASP A 309 74.63 27.62 -32.45
CA ASP A 309 74.83 28.28 -33.73
C ASP A 309 75.32 29.72 -33.58
N LEU A 310 74.99 30.40 -32.53
CA LEU A 310 75.50 31.73 -32.22
C LEU A 310 76.97 31.72 -31.77
N VAL A 311 77.39 30.69 -31.06
CA VAL A 311 78.80 30.55 -30.63
C VAL A 311 79.73 30.15 -31.77
N ASP A 312 79.26 29.33 -32.72
CA ASP A 312 80.07 28.99 -33.93
C ASP A 312 80.23 30.17 -34.92
N ARG A 313 79.19 31.02 -35.08
CA ARG A 313 79.29 32.22 -35.90
C ARG A 313 80.22 33.30 -35.34
N GLN A 314 80.44 33.32 -34.02
CA GLN A 314 81.42 34.22 -33.42
C GLN A 314 82.86 33.71 -33.53
N ARG A 315 83.08 32.40 -33.74
CA ARG A 315 84.42 31.83 -33.99
C ARG A 315 84.92 32.00 -35.41
N ASP A 316 84.03 31.99 -36.41
CA ASP A 316 84.42 32.15 -37.83
C ASP A 316 84.58 33.61 -38.23
N GLY A 317 84.12 34.61 -37.42
CA GLY A 317 84.24 36.07 -37.67
C GLY A 317 85.50 36.68 -37.16
N SER A 318 86.46 35.95 -36.56
CA SER A 318 87.76 36.54 -36.05
C SER A 318 89.00 36.09 -36.79
N ALA A 319 88.87 35.70 -38.09
CA ALA A 319 90.01 35.42 -38.96
C ALA A 319 89.80 36.10 -40.30
N ALA A 320 89.97 37.44 -40.35
CA ALA A 320 90.25 38.26 -41.50
C ALA A 320 90.80 39.61 -41.07
#